data_aac6807dbea530b3974ef39ead559b7b
#
_entry.id   aac6807dbea530b3974ef39ead559b7b
#
_cell.length_a   1.000
_cell.length_b   1.000
_cell.length_c   1.000
_cell.angle_alpha   90.00
_cell.angle_beta   90.00
_cell.angle_gamma   90.00
#
_symmetry.space_group_name_H-M   'P 1'
#
loop_
_entity.id
_entity.type
_entity.pdbx_description
1 polymer ?
#
loop_
_entity_poly.entity_id
_entity_poly.type
_entity_poly.pdbx_seq_one_letter_code
_entity_poly.pdbx_strand_id
1 'polypeptide(L)'
;MWHGVSRSAGIVAQPSVAAGFRFDRLSIEGGAVLHYELDSVSTGELSQTGAGNRHLGEEDFWGRASLNLGPTRLDAGVVRYVFRGDSAQGGMGPDRNTTEVFVSLATTSRYLNPTLEAWFDVERVRGTFLRASFDVPVLGWPFPPYAFVFVQGEMGVNIGQGPNPARPEDLANFGRTGVTHLGLGLGTDLRVGRLSGIGSATLGFGARSQLNIDPATRFDGAGHTQDFIVWLWTGVTIVLGAETRNAQ
;
A
#
# COMPACT_ATOMS: atom_id res chain seq x y z
N MET A 1 -3.76 -2.43 4.11
CA MET A 1 -2.87 -3.53 4.59
C MET A 1 -1.44 -3.02 4.49
N TRP A 2 -0.67 -3.10 5.56
CA TRP A 2 0.70 -2.60 5.61
C TRP A 2 1.67 -3.78 5.55
N HIS A 3 2.56 -3.82 4.55
CA HIS A 3 3.55 -4.91 4.35
C HIS A 3 2.98 -6.32 4.55
N GLY A 4 1.73 -6.55 4.15
CA GLY A 4 1.06 -7.84 4.31
C GLY A 4 0.38 -8.07 5.67
N VAL A 5 0.49 -7.13 6.61
CA VAL A 5 -0.21 -7.22 7.90
C VAL A 5 -1.61 -6.62 7.75
N SER A 6 -2.64 -7.40 8.09
CA SER A 6 -4.01 -6.90 8.16
C SER A 6 -4.17 -6.01 9.38
N ARG A 7 -4.71 -4.82 9.20
CA ARG A 7 -4.91 -3.84 10.28
C ARG A 7 -6.36 -3.59 10.64
N SER A 8 -7.27 -4.07 9.82
CA SER A 8 -8.70 -4.03 10.09
C SER A 8 -9.37 -5.23 9.43
N ALA A 9 -10.35 -5.80 10.10
CA ALA A 9 -11.20 -6.85 9.55
C ALA A 9 -12.48 -6.31 8.89
N GLY A 10 -12.75 -5.02 9.06
CA GLY A 10 -13.95 -4.33 8.59
C GLY A 10 -13.74 -3.52 7.31
N ILE A 11 -14.71 -2.68 7.03
CA ILE A 11 -14.68 -1.77 5.88
C ILE A 11 -13.78 -0.58 6.21
N VAL A 12 -12.78 -0.32 5.36
CA VAL A 12 -11.88 0.80 5.50
C VAL A 12 -11.99 1.73 4.30
N ALA A 13 -12.19 3.02 4.55
CA ALA A 13 -12.04 4.06 3.54
C ALA A 13 -10.63 4.66 3.62
N GLN A 14 -10.00 4.84 2.46
CA GLN A 14 -8.65 5.37 2.36
C GLN A 14 -8.62 6.59 1.42
N PRO A 15 -9.20 7.73 1.83
CA PRO A 15 -9.06 8.95 1.06
C PRO A 15 -7.60 9.37 1.00
N SER A 16 -7.16 9.79 -0.18
CA SER A 16 -5.80 10.24 -0.41
C SER A 16 -5.76 11.52 -1.22
N VAL A 17 -4.72 12.30 -1.00
CA VAL A 17 -4.40 13.49 -1.78
C VAL A 17 -2.92 13.48 -2.11
N ALA A 18 -2.57 13.85 -3.33
CA ALA A 18 -1.20 14.02 -3.77
C ALA A 18 -1.05 15.22 -4.69
N ALA A 19 0.12 15.84 -4.64
CA ALA A 19 0.52 16.89 -5.56
C ALA A 19 1.97 16.65 -6.00
N GLY A 20 2.33 17.11 -7.18
CA GLY A 20 3.67 16.91 -7.70
C GLY A 20 4.00 17.74 -8.92
N PHE A 21 5.27 17.72 -9.26
CA PHE A 21 5.84 18.39 -10.42
C PHE A 21 6.58 17.37 -11.27
N ARG A 22 6.53 17.56 -12.58
CA ARG A 22 7.27 16.75 -13.54
C ARG A 22 8.19 17.61 -14.39
N PHE A 23 9.46 17.22 -14.44
CA PHE A 23 10.51 17.85 -15.22
C PHE A 23 11.15 16.81 -16.14
N ASP A 24 10.77 16.75 -17.40
CA ASP A 24 11.23 15.75 -18.35
C ASP A 24 11.09 14.32 -17.79
N ARG A 25 12.20 13.72 -17.39
CA ARG A 25 12.26 12.34 -16.84
C ARG A 25 12.12 12.28 -15.33
N LEU A 26 12.28 13.39 -14.64
CA LEU A 26 12.18 13.47 -13.17
C LEU A 26 10.78 13.94 -12.79
N SER A 27 10.17 13.27 -11.79
CA SER A 27 9.01 13.79 -11.08
C SER A 27 9.26 13.78 -9.58
N ILE A 28 8.65 14.75 -8.89
CA ILE A 28 8.66 14.86 -7.43
C ILE A 28 7.21 14.98 -7.01
N GLU A 29 6.79 14.12 -6.12
CA GLU A 29 5.41 14.05 -5.63
C GLU A 29 5.41 13.91 -4.11
N GLY A 30 4.35 14.39 -3.49
CA GLY A 30 4.10 14.18 -2.07
C GLY A 30 2.61 14.14 -1.80
N GLY A 31 2.22 13.49 -0.73
CA GLY A 31 0.82 13.33 -0.43
C GLY A 31 0.55 12.79 0.96
N ALA A 32 -0.73 12.57 1.21
CA ALA A 32 -1.22 11.95 2.42
C ALA A 32 -2.30 10.92 2.09
N VAL A 33 -2.37 9.89 2.91
CA VAL A 33 -3.44 8.87 2.93
C VAL A 33 -4.00 8.82 4.33
N LEU A 34 -5.31 8.78 4.46
CA LEU A 34 -6.00 8.61 5.73
C LEU A 34 -6.66 7.23 5.74
N HIS A 35 -6.59 6.53 6.86
CA HIS A 35 -7.22 5.22 7.03
C HIS A 35 -8.40 5.35 8.00
N TYR A 36 -9.60 5.35 7.45
CA TYR A 36 -10.86 5.43 8.19
C TYR A 36 -11.52 4.07 8.26
N GLU A 37 -11.75 3.58 9.46
CA GLU A 37 -12.58 2.41 9.70
C GLU A 37 -14.06 2.84 9.73
N LEU A 38 -14.85 2.30 8.79
CA LEU A 38 -16.28 2.66 8.63
C LEU A 38 -17.20 1.73 9.39
N ASP A 39 -16.66 0.63 9.91
CA ASP A 39 -17.44 -0.43 10.54
C ASP A 39 -17.37 -0.30 12.07
N SER A 40 -18.54 -0.32 12.71
CA SER A 40 -18.65 -0.34 14.16
C SER A 40 -18.24 -1.70 14.79
N VAL A 41 -18.10 -2.74 13.98
CA VAL A 41 -17.58 -4.05 14.44
C VAL A 41 -16.09 -3.98 14.74
N SER A 42 -15.40 -2.97 14.25
CA SER A 42 -14.01 -2.67 14.58
C SER A 42 -13.83 -2.18 16.03
N THR A 43 -14.89 -2.19 16.84
CA THR A 43 -14.82 -1.79 18.23
C THR A 43 -13.92 -2.72 19.02
N GLY A 44 -12.71 -2.27 19.24
CA GLY A 44 -11.83 -2.74 20.30
C GLY A 44 -11.14 -4.08 20.05
N GLU A 45 -11.85 -5.09 19.61
CA GLU A 45 -11.33 -6.46 19.51
C GLU A 45 -10.78 -6.83 18.12
N LEU A 46 -11.23 -6.17 17.06
CA LEU A 46 -10.84 -6.48 15.69
C LEU A 46 -10.05 -5.36 14.98
N SER A 47 -9.95 -4.19 15.59
CA SER A 47 -9.16 -3.09 15.07
C SER A 47 -7.73 -3.15 15.57
N GLN A 48 -6.80 -3.55 14.73
CA GLN A 48 -5.37 -3.45 15.06
C GLN A 48 -4.89 -2.00 15.20
N THR A 49 -5.63 -1.05 14.64
CA THR A 49 -5.36 0.37 14.82
C THR A 49 -5.78 0.85 16.19
N GLY A 50 -6.61 0.08 16.92
CA GLY A 50 -7.14 0.45 18.21
C GLY A 50 -7.94 1.75 18.16
N ALA A 51 -8.54 2.04 17.00
CA ALA A 51 -9.27 3.28 16.82
C ALA A 51 -10.44 3.42 17.81
N GLY A 52 -10.93 2.30 18.36
CA GLY A 52 -12.03 2.29 19.30
C GLY A 52 -13.25 3.01 18.71
N ASN A 53 -13.73 4.04 19.39
CA ASN A 53 -14.77 4.94 18.86
C ASN A 53 -14.22 5.99 17.89
N ARG A 54 -12.93 5.97 17.56
CA ARG A 54 -12.30 6.88 16.62
C ARG A 54 -12.16 6.18 15.28
N HIS A 55 -12.85 6.68 14.29
CA HIS A 55 -12.81 6.11 12.95
C HIS A 55 -11.46 6.32 12.23
N LEU A 56 -10.66 7.32 12.61
CA LEU A 56 -9.34 7.58 12.05
C LEU A 56 -8.27 6.79 12.81
N GLY A 57 -7.74 5.74 12.22
CA GLY A 57 -6.74 4.86 12.82
C GLY A 57 -5.30 5.20 12.45
N GLU A 58 -5.07 5.68 11.22
CA GLU A 58 -3.73 5.92 10.70
C GLU A 58 -3.73 7.07 9.69
N GLU A 59 -2.66 7.84 9.67
CA GLU A 59 -2.37 8.87 8.68
C GLU A 59 -0.97 8.62 8.12
N ASP A 60 -0.85 8.51 6.80
CA ASP A 60 0.42 8.34 6.12
C ASP A 60 0.76 9.59 5.34
N PHE A 61 1.94 10.13 5.59
CA PHE A 61 2.51 11.25 4.83
C PHE A 61 3.69 10.74 4.03
N TRP A 62 3.72 11.00 2.74
CA TRP A 62 4.75 10.48 1.88
C TRP A 62 5.32 11.52 0.93
N GLY A 63 6.57 11.31 0.55
CA GLY A 63 7.25 12.04 -0.52
C GLY A 63 8.05 11.09 -1.39
N ARG A 64 8.05 11.33 -2.70
CA ARG A 64 8.71 10.47 -3.69
C ARG A 64 9.35 11.29 -4.79
N ALA A 65 10.58 10.92 -5.17
CA ALA A 65 11.21 11.31 -6.42
C ALA A 65 11.23 10.11 -7.37
N SER A 66 10.91 10.32 -8.64
CA SER A 66 10.85 9.28 -9.65
C SER A 66 11.65 9.68 -10.88
N LEU A 67 12.49 8.77 -11.38
CA LEU A 67 13.26 8.92 -12.61
C LEU A 67 12.75 7.93 -13.66
N ASN A 68 12.23 8.45 -14.77
CA ASN A 68 11.73 7.66 -15.90
C ASN A 68 12.82 7.39 -16.93
N LEU A 69 13.14 6.13 -17.15
CA LEU A 69 14.18 5.64 -18.07
C LEU A 69 13.54 4.79 -19.19
N GLY A 70 12.65 5.38 -19.97
CA GLY A 70 11.85 4.67 -20.96
C GLY A 70 10.82 3.74 -20.31
N PRO A 71 10.88 2.42 -20.53
CA PRO A 71 9.93 1.49 -19.91
C PRO A 71 10.19 1.25 -18.42
N THR A 72 11.33 1.69 -17.91
CA THR A 72 11.74 1.50 -16.53
C THR A 72 11.61 2.79 -15.72
N ARG A 73 11.13 2.68 -14.47
CA ARG A 73 11.06 3.77 -13.52
C ARG A 73 11.79 3.39 -12.24
N LEU A 74 12.65 4.29 -11.78
CA LEU A 74 13.30 4.20 -10.48
C LEU A 74 12.66 5.23 -9.56
N ASP A 75 12.21 4.80 -8.39
CA ASP A 75 11.64 5.67 -7.36
C ASP A 75 12.50 5.61 -6.09
N ALA A 76 12.55 6.72 -5.37
CA ALA A 76 13.06 6.79 -4.00
C ALA A 76 12.17 7.74 -3.20
N GLY A 77 11.91 7.41 -1.95
CA GLY A 77 11.01 8.22 -1.15
C GLY A 77 11.05 7.90 0.33
N VAL A 78 10.15 8.59 1.04
CA VAL A 78 9.95 8.47 2.47
C VAL A 78 8.47 8.40 2.77
N VAL A 79 8.10 7.62 3.77
CA VAL A 79 6.75 7.57 4.33
C VAL A 79 6.83 7.73 5.84
N ARG A 80 6.00 8.62 6.39
CA ARG A 80 5.77 8.76 7.83
C ARG A 80 4.40 8.18 8.16
N TYR A 81 4.38 7.17 9.01
CA TYR A 81 3.16 6.57 9.57
C TYR A 81 2.84 7.20 10.92
N VAL A 82 1.62 7.68 11.08
CA VAL A 82 1.12 8.29 12.31
C VAL A 82 -0.13 7.54 12.77
N PHE A 83 0.02 6.78 13.84
CA PHE A 83 -1.05 5.98 14.42
C PHE A 83 -1.83 6.79 15.46
N ARG A 84 -3.17 6.74 15.39
CA ARG A 84 -4.10 7.47 16.24
C ARG A 84 -4.82 6.60 17.27
N GLY A 85 -4.55 5.30 17.27
CA GLY A 85 -5.14 4.35 18.20
C GLY A 85 -4.72 4.57 19.64
N ASP A 86 -5.29 3.77 20.54
CA ASP A 86 -4.95 3.77 21.96
C ASP A 86 -4.16 2.50 22.29
N SER A 87 -2.87 2.67 22.58
CA SER A 87 -1.98 1.56 22.94
C SER A 87 -2.44 0.86 24.23
N ALA A 88 -3.11 1.57 25.13
CA ALA A 88 -3.63 0.98 26.37
C ALA A 88 -4.78 0.00 26.13
N GLN A 89 -5.43 0.08 24.96
CA GLN A 89 -6.48 -0.83 24.52
C GLN A 89 -5.98 -1.89 23.53
N GLY A 90 -4.65 -2.07 23.40
CA GLY A 90 -4.06 -3.04 22.51
C GLY A 90 -3.92 -2.57 21.05
N GLY A 91 -4.28 -1.33 20.76
CA GLY A 91 -4.16 -0.76 19.42
C GLY A 91 -2.78 -0.16 19.10
N MET A 92 -2.63 0.30 17.87
CA MET A 92 -1.43 1.01 17.42
C MET A 92 -1.55 2.49 17.79
N GLY A 93 -0.95 2.87 18.91
CA GLY A 93 -0.91 4.25 19.40
C GLY A 93 0.28 5.05 18.85
N PRO A 94 0.41 6.32 19.28
CA PRO A 94 1.50 7.21 18.84
C PRO A 94 2.91 6.71 19.16
N ASP A 95 3.06 5.81 20.10
CA ASP A 95 4.32 5.14 20.44
C ASP A 95 4.82 4.21 19.32
N ARG A 96 3.95 3.86 18.36
CA ARG A 96 4.27 3.07 17.17
C ARG A 96 4.47 3.89 15.89
N ASN A 97 4.40 5.23 16.00
CA ASN A 97 4.71 6.10 14.86
C ASN A 97 6.12 5.80 14.34
N THR A 98 6.25 5.64 13.02
CA THR A 98 7.53 5.30 12.43
C THR A 98 7.72 5.95 11.07
N THR A 99 8.96 5.95 10.59
CA THR A 99 9.36 6.48 9.30
C THR A 99 10.07 5.41 8.52
N GLU A 100 9.66 5.21 7.27
CA GLU A 100 10.34 4.34 6.33
C GLU A 100 10.89 5.15 5.17
N VAL A 101 12.08 4.78 4.72
CA VAL A 101 12.60 5.20 3.42
C VAL A 101 12.51 4.02 2.46
N PHE A 102 12.25 4.30 1.19
CA PHE A 102 12.13 3.24 0.21
C PHE A 102 12.83 3.56 -1.10
N VAL A 103 13.18 2.50 -1.81
CA VAL A 103 13.56 2.53 -3.22
C VAL A 103 12.71 1.51 -3.97
N SER A 104 12.39 1.82 -5.23
CA SER A 104 11.60 0.91 -6.07
C SER A 104 12.11 0.96 -7.51
N LEU A 105 12.04 -0.20 -8.16
CA LEU A 105 12.31 -0.37 -9.57
C LEU A 105 11.08 -1.00 -10.21
N ALA A 106 10.44 -0.28 -11.12
CA ALA A 106 9.28 -0.75 -11.86
C ALA A 106 9.58 -0.77 -13.36
N THR A 107 9.08 -1.77 -14.07
CA THR A 107 9.16 -1.85 -15.54
C THR A 107 7.77 -2.03 -16.11
N THR A 108 7.46 -1.28 -17.16
CA THR A 108 6.18 -1.36 -17.85
C THR A 108 6.38 -2.04 -19.21
N SER A 109 5.64 -3.09 -19.46
CA SER A 109 5.59 -3.76 -20.75
C SER A 109 4.15 -4.14 -21.13
N ARG A 110 3.98 -4.60 -22.36
CA ARG A 110 2.67 -5.10 -22.83
C ARG A 110 2.18 -6.34 -22.07
N TYR A 111 3.11 -7.14 -21.53
CA TYR A 111 2.80 -8.47 -21.03
C TYR A 111 2.94 -8.61 -19.50
N LEU A 112 3.89 -7.88 -18.93
CA LEU A 112 4.24 -8.02 -17.52
C LEU A 112 4.82 -6.70 -17.00
N ASN A 113 4.30 -6.20 -15.90
CA ASN A 113 4.77 -4.99 -15.23
C ASN A 113 5.32 -5.36 -13.85
N PRO A 114 6.58 -5.82 -13.78
CA PRO A 114 7.18 -6.16 -12.51
C PRO A 114 7.59 -4.92 -11.73
N THR A 115 7.51 -5.00 -10.40
CA THR A 115 8.00 -3.99 -9.47
C THR A 115 8.76 -4.68 -8.34
N LEU A 116 9.93 -4.16 -8.03
CA LEU A 116 10.74 -4.54 -6.88
C LEU A 116 10.88 -3.33 -5.95
N GLU A 117 10.66 -3.51 -4.67
CA GLU A 117 10.74 -2.46 -3.67
C GLU A 117 11.54 -2.92 -2.46
N ALA A 118 12.30 -2.01 -1.90
CA ALA A 118 12.97 -2.19 -0.63
C ALA A 118 12.59 -1.03 0.30
N TRP A 119 12.10 -1.37 1.47
CA TRP A 119 11.62 -0.46 2.51
C TRP A 119 12.47 -0.62 3.74
N PHE A 120 12.94 0.47 4.31
CA PHE A 120 13.82 0.50 5.46
C PHE A 120 13.16 1.35 6.55
N ASP A 121 12.75 0.71 7.64
CA ASP A 121 12.34 1.45 8.83
C ASP A 121 13.58 2.03 9.50
N VAL A 122 13.59 3.36 9.65
CA VAL A 122 14.75 4.10 10.15
C VAL A 122 14.58 4.55 11.60
N GLU A 123 13.45 4.26 12.22
CA GLU A 123 13.09 4.84 13.52
C GLU A 123 12.81 3.78 14.60
N ARG A 124 11.86 2.88 14.37
CA ARG A 124 11.32 1.97 15.41
C ARG A 124 11.68 0.51 15.23
N VAL A 125 11.61 0.01 14.02
CA VAL A 125 11.76 -1.43 13.74
C VAL A 125 13.14 -1.77 13.22
N ARG A 126 13.81 -0.81 12.58
CA ARG A 126 15.20 -0.90 12.11
C ARG A 126 15.52 -2.15 11.29
N GLY A 127 14.70 -2.43 10.31
CA GLY A 127 14.92 -3.55 9.42
C GLY A 127 14.48 -3.23 8.01
N THR A 128 14.52 -4.24 7.15
CA THR A 128 14.20 -4.12 5.73
C THR A 128 13.01 -4.98 5.38
N PHE A 129 12.08 -4.41 4.64
CA PHE A 129 11.02 -5.17 3.99
C PHE A 129 11.21 -5.10 2.47
N LEU A 130 11.26 -6.25 1.82
CA LEU A 130 11.33 -6.36 0.36
C LEU A 130 9.97 -6.78 -0.17
N ARG A 131 9.52 -6.12 -1.24
CA ARG A 131 8.32 -6.51 -1.98
C ARG A 131 8.66 -6.74 -3.45
N ALA A 132 8.33 -7.92 -3.96
CA ALA A 132 8.28 -8.19 -5.38
C ALA A 132 6.82 -8.30 -5.79
N SER A 133 6.40 -7.55 -6.80
CA SER A 133 5.04 -7.60 -7.33
C SER A 133 5.04 -7.54 -8.85
N PHE A 134 3.94 -7.94 -9.43
CA PHE A 134 3.72 -7.81 -10.86
C PHE A 134 2.25 -7.62 -11.18
N ASP A 135 2.00 -6.92 -12.29
CA ASP A 135 0.71 -6.84 -12.95
C ASP A 135 0.81 -7.46 -14.34
N VAL A 136 -0.12 -8.36 -14.66
CA VAL A 136 -0.26 -8.95 -16.00
C VAL A 136 -1.53 -8.40 -16.63
N PRO A 137 -1.42 -7.53 -17.66
CA PRO A 137 -2.60 -7.10 -18.40
C PRO A 137 -3.27 -8.28 -19.09
N VAL A 138 -4.58 -8.44 -18.94
CA VAL A 138 -5.36 -9.46 -19.64
C VAL A 138 -5.62 -8.99 -21.07
N LEU A 139 -4.85 -9.53 -21.99
CA LEU A 139 -4.93 -9.15 -23.41
C LEU A 139 -6.12 -9.84 -24.10
N GLY A 140 -6.73 -9.13 -25.06
CA GLY A 140 -7.80 -9.68 -25.88
C GLY A 140 -9.18 -9.73 -25.20
N TRP A 141 -9.33 -9.13 -24.02
CA TRP A 141 -10.64 -9.00 -23.41
C TRP A 141 -11.50 -8.04 -24.24
N PRO A 142 -12.76 -8.40 -24.55
CA PRO A 142 -13.62 -7.63 -25.47
C PRO A 142 -14.21 -6.36 -24.85
N PHE A 143 -13.58 -5.81 -23.81
CA PHE A 143 -14.03 -4.56 -23.22
C PHE A 143 -13.63 -3.35 -24.07
N PRO A 144 -14.43 -2.29 -24.02
CA PRO A 144 -14.12 -1.05 -24.72
C PRO A 144 -12.74 -0.51 -24.31
N PRO A 145 -12.11 0.38 -25.11
CA PRO A 145 -10.76 0.89 -24.85
C PRO A 145 -10.62 1.68 -23.52
N TYR A 146 -11.68 1.69 -22.73
CA TYR A 146 -11.77 2.36 -21.44
C TYR A 146 -11.62 1.42 -20.24
N ALA A 147 -11.56 0.09 -20.43
CA ALA A 147 -11.43 -0.88 -19.37
C ALA A 147 -10.11 -1.66 -19.49
N PHE A 148 -9.36 -1.72 -18.39
CA PHE A 148 -8.13 -2.49 -18.28
C PHE A 148 -8.34 -3.55 -17.21
N VAL A 149 -8.25 -4.82 -17.58
CA VAL A 149 -8.27 -5.94 -16.64
C VAL A 149 -6.85 -6.42 -16.43
N PHE A 150 -6.48 -6.69 -15.19
CA PHE A 150 -5.15 -7.16 -14.84
C PHE A 150 -5.19 -8.21 -13.73
N VAL A 151 -4.23 -9.13 -13.77
CA VAL A 151 -3.92 -10.06 -12.69
C VAL A 151 -2.70 -9.53 -11.96
N GLN A 152 -2.76 -9.51 -10.64
CA GLN A 152 -1.68 -9.06 -9.78
C GLN A 152 -1.11 -10.21 -8.99
N GLY A 153 0.20 -10.23 -8.77
CA GLY A 153 0.84 -11.11 -7.82
C GLY A 153 1.82 -10.32 -6.96
N GLU A 154 1.99 -10.74 -5.71
CA GLU A 154 3.01 -10.14 -4.85
C GLU A 154 3.61 -11.16 -3.87
N MET A 155 4.83 -10.87 -3.43
CA MET A 155 5.54 -11.57 -2.38
C MET A 155 6.23 -10.55 -1.49
N GLY A 156 6.06 -10.71 -0.18
CA GLY A 156 6.78 -9.94 0.82
C GLY A 156 7.87 -10.76 1.50
N VAL A 157 9.00 -10.13 1.77
CA VAL A 157 10.13 -10.73 2.50
C VAL A 157 10.60 -9.74 3.56
N ASN A 158 10.67 -10.18 4.79
CA ASN A 158 11.21 -9.42 5.91
C ASN A 158 12.67 -9.80 6.19
N ILE A 159 13.51 -8.82 6.44
CA ILE A 159 14.91 -8.98 6.85
C ILE A 159 15.16 -8.11 8.09
N GLY A 160 15.26 -8.75 9.26
CA GLY A 160 15.65 -8.09 10.50
C GLY A 160 14.57 -7.27 11.21
N GLN A 161 13.31 -7.28 10.77
CA GLN A 161 12.19 -6.62 11.47
C GLN A 161 11.47 -7.56 12.47
N GLY A 162 12.08 -8.68 12.80
CA GLY A 162 11.64 -9.58 13.86
C GLY A 162 12.21 -9.21 15.23
N PRO A 163 11.79 -9.93 16.30
CA PRO A 163 12.32 -9.72 17.64
C PRO A 163 13.85 -9.84 17.67
N ASN A 164 14.51 -8.85 18.23
CA ASN A 164 15.96 -8.81 18.34
C ASN A 164 16.40 -8.81 19.81
N PRO A 165 16.95 -9.93 20.35
CA PRO A 165 17.39 -10.00 21.75
C PRO A 165 18.49 -8.99 22.10
N ALA A 166 19.27 -8.54 21.12
CA ALA A 166 20.33 -7.53 21.33
C ALA A 166 19.79 -6.09 21.39
N ARG A 167 18.54 -5.90 20.99
CA ARG A 167 17.83 -4.59 21.01
C ARG A 167 16.37 -4.83 21.34
N PRO A 168 16.07 -5.16 22.62
CA PRO A 168 14.71 -5.47 23.06
C PRO A 168 13.77 -4.27 23.00
N GLU A 169 14.29 -3.05 22.89
CA GLU A 169 13.55 -1.81 22.71
C GLU A 169 13.03 -1.59 21.29
N ASP A 170 13.63 -2.26 20.29
CA ASP A 170 13.15 -2.17 18.90
C ASP A 170 11.81 -2.91 18.78
N LEU A 171 10.86 -2.29 18.08
CA LEU A 171 9.58 -2.93 17.79
C LEU A 171 9.75 -4.01 16.71
N ALA A 172 9.07 -5.12 16.88
CA ALA A 172 9.03 -6.19 15.88
C ALA A 172 7.73 -6.11 15.09
N ASN A 173 7.84 -6.03 13.75
CA ASN A 173 6.69 -6.09 12.85
C ASN A 173 6.37 -7.51 12.40
N PHE A 174 7.35 -8.41 12.47
CA PHE A 174 7.24 -9.79 11.99
C PHE A 174 7.77 -10.76 13.05
N GLY A 175 7.37 -12.01 12.96
CA GLY A 175 7.80 -13.05 13.89
C GLY A 175 9.22 -13.57 13.60
N ARG A 176 9.67 -13.46 12.35
CA ARG A 176 10.98 -13.96 11.93
C ARG A 176 11.45 -13.31 10.62
N THR A 177 12.72 -13.47 10.29
CA THR A 177 13.24 -13.16 8.95
C THR A 177 12.78 -14.21 7.94
N GLY A 178 12.38 -13.77 6.73
CA GLY A 178 11.95 -14.64 5.64
C GLY A 178 10.71 -14.14 4.90
N VAL A 179 10.11 -15.03 4.14
CA VAL A 179 8.86 -14.72 3.40
C VAL A 179 7.73 -14.48 4.40
N THR A 180 7.05 -13.35 4.22
CA THR A 180 5.94 -12.92 5.10
C THR A 180 4.60 -13.34 4.55
N HIS A 181 4.39 -13.15 3.24
CA HIS A 181 3.14 -13.47 2.57
C HIS A 181 3.31 -13.67 1.07
N LEU A 182 2.31 -14.29 0.45
CA LEU A 182 2.10 -14.35 -0.99
C LEU A 182 0.72 -13.82 -1.30
N GLY A 183 0.60 -12.93 -2.26
CA GLY A 183 -0.66 -12.31 -2.68
C GLY A 183 -0.99 -12.60 -4.14
N LEU A 184 -2.28 -12.76 -4.43
CA LEU A 184 -2.82 -12.85 -5.78
C LEU A 184 -4.08 -12.00 -5.89
N GLY A 185 -4.25 -11.29 -6.99
CA GLY A 185 -5.38 -10.42 -7.20
C GLY A 185 -5.84 -10.36 -8.65
N LEU A 186 -7.08 -9.92 -8.81
CA LEU A 186 -7.69 -9.56 -10.08
C LEU A 186 -8.30 -8.18 -9.93
N GLY A 187 -8.04 -7.30 -10.86
CA GLY A 187 -8.58 -5.94 -10.84
C GLY A 187 -8.94 -5.43 -12.22
N THR A 188 -9.70 -4.36 -12.22
CA THR A 188 -10.02 -3.61 -13.43
C THR A 188 -10.05 -2.12 -13.14
N ASP A 189 -9.55 -1.33 -14.09
CA ASP A 189 -9.63 0.12 -14.12
C ASP A 189 -10.50 0.56 -15.28
N LEU A 190 -11.56 1.31 -14.97
CA LEU A 190 -12.47 1.92 -15.93
C LEU A 190 -12.14 3.41 -16.06
N ARG A 191 -11.78 3.86 -17.24
CA ARG A 191 -11.71 5.29 -17.51
C ARG A 191 -13.11 5.86 -17.68
N VAL A 192 -13.56 6.62 -16.68
CA VAL A 192 -14.92 7.19 -16.67
C VAL A 192 -15.05 8.38 -17.62
N GLY A 193 -13.95 9.07 -17.92
CA GLY A 193 -13.92 10.16 -18.92
C GLY A 193 -12.87 11.23 -18.63
N ARG A 194 -12.80 12.20 -19.55
CA ARG A 194 -12.05 13.44 -19.35
C ARG A 194 -12.95 14.47 -18.68
N LEU A 195 -12.48 15.05 -17.60
CA LEU A 195 -13.16 16.16 -16.92
C LEU A 195 -12.85 17.46 -17.67
N SER A 196 -13.64 17.75 -18.71
CA SER A 196 -13.67 19.04 -19.44
C SER A 196 -12.32 19.78 -19.55
N GLY A 197 -11.25 19.08 -19.97
CA GLY A 197 -9.94 19.68 -20.21
C GLY A 197 -9.07 19.91 -18.96
N ILE A 198 -9.54 19.63 -17.77
CA ILE A 198 -8.83 19.85 -16.51
C ILE A 198 -8.36 18.57 -15.81
N GLY A 199 -8.72 17.41 -16.34
CA GLY A 199 -8.29 16.14 -15.69
C GLY A 199 -8.95 14.90 -16.25
N SER A 200 -8.77 13.79 -15.53
CA SER A 200 -9.36 12.49 -15.83
C SER A 200 -9.88 11.81 -14.56
N ALA A 201 -10.87 10.94 -14.73
CA ALA A 201 -11.39 10.11 -13.65
C ALA A 201 -11.29 8.63 -14.03
N THR A 202 -10.87 7.83 -13.08
CA THR A 202 -10.78 6.36 -13.18
C THR A 202 -11.50 5.72 -12.01
N LEU A 203 -12.31 4.70 -12.27
CA LEU A 203 -12.93 3.85 -11.29
C LEU A 203 -12.21 2.51 -11.30
N GLY A 204 -11.60 2.15 -10.19
CA GLY A 204 -10.93 0.86 -9.98
C GLY A 204 -11.73 -0.03 -9.06
N PHE A 205 -11.74 -1.33 -9.30
CA PHE A 205 -12.27 -2.33 -8.39
C PHE A 205 -11.60 -3.69 -8.62
N GLY A 206 -11.62 -4.53 -7.60
CA GLY A 206 -11.02 -5.85 -7.71
C GLY A 206 -11.16 -6.66 -6.44
N ALA A 207 -10.57 -7.85 -6.52
CA ALA A 207 -10.44 -8.78 -5.41
C ALA A 207 -8.97 -9.14 -5.23
N ARG A 208 -8.53 -9.29 -4.00
CA ARG A 208 -7.21 -9.78 -3.64
C ARG A 208 -7.33 -10.90 -2.62
N SER A 209 -6.40 -11.83 -2.70
CA SER A 209 -6.21 -12.86 -1.70
C SER A 209 -4.76 -12.86 -1.23
N GLN A 210 -4.54 -13.28 -0.01
CA GLN A 210 -3.22 -13.38 0.58
C GLN A 210 -3.10 -14.64 1.42
N LEU A 211 -2.01 -15.38 1.20
CA LEU A 211 -1.55 -16.45 2.06
C LEU A 211 -0.52 -15.87 3.04
N ASN A 212 -0.84 -15.91 4.32
CA ASN A 212 0.03 -15.42 5.39
C ASN A 212 1.00 -16.52 5.82
N ILE A 213 2.29 -16.24 5.77
CA ILE A 213 3.37 -17.21 6.05
C ILE A 213 4.05 -16.89 7.38
N ASP A 214 4.31 -15.60 7.64
CA ASP A 214 4.89 -15.17 8.91
C ASP A 214 3.84 -15.20 10.03
N PRO A 215 4.18 -15.67 11.23
CA PRO A 215 3.24 -15.70 12.36
C PRO A 215 2.59 -14.35 12.67
N ALA A 216 3.33 -13.23 12.55
CA ALA A 216 2.78 -11.90 12.82
C ALA A 216 1.76 -11.46 11.76
N THR A 217 1.86 -11.95 10.51
CA THR A 217 0.87 -11.66 9.47
C THR A 217 -0.41 -12.48 9.59
N ARG A 218 -0.38 -13.56 10.41
CA ARG A 218 -1.52 -14.45 10.62
C ARG A 218 -2.52 -13.94 11.67
N PHE A 219 -2.09 -13.04 12.56
CA PHE A 219 -2.95 -12.51 13.60
C PHE A 219 -3.74 -11.30 13.12
N ASP A 220 -5.03 -11.29 13.44
CA ASP A 220 -5.94 -10.18 13.14
C ASP A 220 -6.07 -9.17 14.31
N GLY A 221 -5.22 -9.23 15.32
CA GLY A 221 -5.28 -8.40 16.51
C GLY A 221 -6.26 -8.89 17.57
N ALA A 222 -7.27 -9.68 17.21
CA ALA A 222 -8.22 -10.30 18.14
C ALA A 222 -7.75 -11.69 18.60
N GLY A 223 -6.57 -12.12 18.21
CA GLY A 223 -6.03 -13.42 18.57
C GLY A 223 -6.46 -14.57 17.65
N HIS A 224 -7.18 -14.27 16.58
CA HIS A 224 -7.50 -15.28 15.56
C HIS A 224 -6.36 -15.43 14.57
N THR A 225 -6.08 -16.66 14.18
CA THR A 225 -5.11 -16.94 13.12
C THR A 225 -5.80 -16.99 11.77
N GLN A 226 -5.34 -16.16 10.85
CA GLN A 226 -5.82 -16.13 9.48
C GLN A 226 -4.68 -16.50 8.53
N ASP A 227 -4.59 -17.78 8.16
CA ASP A 227 -3.61 -18.23 7.18
C ASP A 227 -3.91 -17.70 5.78
N PHE A 228 -5.17 -17.41 5.49
CA PHE A 228 -5.64 -16.95 4.19
C PHE A 228 -6.68 -15.85 4.36
N ILE A 229 -6.48 -14.73 3.67
CA ILE A 229 -7.38 -13.57 3.69
C ILE A 229 -7.82 -13.26 2.27
N VAL A 230 -9.09 -12.88 2.11
CA VAL A 230 -9.64 -12.35 0.85
C VAL A 230 -10.30 -11.02 1.15
N TRP A 231 -10.03 -10.02 0.31
CA TRP A 231 -10.71 -8.73 0.40
C TRP A 231 -11.09 -8.20 -0.97
N LEU A 232 -12.13 -7.40 -1.00
CA LEU A 232 -12.55 -6.64 -2.16
C LEU A 232 -12.09 -5.20 -1.99
N TRP A 233 -11.75 -4.56 -3.10
CA TRP A 233 -11.44 -3.15 -3.10
C TRP A 233 -12.18 -2.42 -4.20
N THR A 234 -12.49 -1.17 -3.97
CA THR A 234 -12.98 -0.23 -4.97
C THR A 234 -12.36 1.14 -4.72
N GLY A 235 -12.16 1.92 -5.75
CA GLY A 235 -11.58 3.23 -5.62
C GLY A 235 -11.94 4.14 -6.79
N VAL A 236 -11.96 5.44 -6.52
CA VAL A 236 -12.11 6.49 -7.53
C VAL A 236 -10.84 7.33 -7.49
N THR A 237 -10.17 7.46 -8.64
CA THR A 237 -9.01 8.32 -8.80
C THR A 237 -9.39 9.49 -9.69
N ILE A 238 -9.23 10.71 -9.20
CA ILE A 238 -9.40 11.94 -9.96
C ILE A 238 -8.05 12.62 -10.07
N VAL A 239 -7.56 12.77 -11.30
CA VAL A 239 -6.31 13.48 -11.58
C VAL A 239 -6.68 14.84 -12.17
N LEU A 240 -6.28 15.91 -11.49
CA LEU A 240 -6.44 17.29 -11.97
C LEU A 240 -5.07 17.82 -12.38
N GLY A 241 -4.98 18.46 -13.52
CA GLY A 241 -3.72 19.07 -13.98
C GLY A 241 -3.81 19.50 -15.43
N ALA A 242 -3.03 20.51 -15.79
CA ALA A 242 -2.83 20.86 -17.19
C ALA A 242 -1.98 19.77 -17.84
N GLU A 243 -2.53 19.06 -18.82
CA GLU A 243 -1.69 18.34 -19.79
C GLU A 243 -0.81 19.39 -20.47
N THR A 244 0.47 19.45 -20.12
CA THR A 244 1.43 20.13 -21.00
C THR A 244 1.40 19.34 -22.31
N ARG A 245 0.70 19.87 -23.31
CA ARG A 245 0.80 19.39 -24.67
C ARG A 245 2.28 19.54 -25.04
N ASN A 246 3.01 18.43 -25.00
CA ASN A 246 4.27 18.37 -25.72
C ASN A 246 3.90 18.57 -27.18
N ALA A 247 4.19 19.76 -27.70
CA ALA A 247 4.19 20.00 -29.11
C ALA A 247 5.12 18.96 -29.73
N GLN A 248 4.56 18.10 -30.55
CA GLN A 248 5.30 17.20 -31.46
C GLN A 248 6.04 18.02 -32.50
#